data_298d9ae59241619c216696fdcbfb3c0e
#
_entry.id   298d9ae59241619c216696fdcbfb3c0e
#
_cell.length_a   1.000
_cell.length_b   1.000
_cell.length_c   1.000
_cell.angle_alpha   90.00
_cell.angle_beta   90.00
_cell.angle_gamma   90.00
#
_symmetry.space_group_name_H-M   'P 1'
#
loop_
_entity.id
_entity.type
_entity.pdbx_description
1 polymer ?
#
loop_
_entity_poly.entity_id
_entity_poly.type
_entity_poly.pdbx_seq_one_letter_code
_entity_poly.pdbx_strand_id
1 'polypeptide(L)'
;MGKNKRKRSHTKHVFVQKKYRDALFRRIFNEKPVLLELYNALNQTDYDDADELIFYTIDDVIYLGYKNDVSFIVRGTLNLYEHQSTLNPNMPIRGLIYFGKQYESYIKQNNLNIYGKKLLSLPFPQFVIFYNGIEPLEDNKDYIELHLSDAFICAESNHLTTNAAPRQPVVTTDMPVSDIDVPDSAAQNTSSPISTRPCLECTARVYNINYGHNQELMARCRTLEEYSILIGRISSKVRTGIPLEQAADAAVQECIRDGILQDFLIKHRSEVVGMLLEEFDMDEYIKMERRDSYEDGHEDGLAEGKRLEQLHVVHNLFQKSIPAENCADLLNENTDFVNKIYSLCHAHPDWSDEDIYNALKEK
;
A
#
# COMPACT_ATOMS: atom_id res chain seq x y z
N MET A 1 5.77 -18.68 -34.41
CA MET A 1 4.54 -18.28 -33.66
C MET A 1 4.35 -19.09 -32.37
N GLY A 2 5.33 -19.20 -31.47
CA GLY A 2 5.25 -20.12 -30.32
C GLY A 2 5.76 -19.58 -28.97
N LYS A 3 6.17 -18.30 -28.88
CA LYS A 3 6.82 -17.77 -27.65
C LYS A 3 5.93 -16.91 -26.74
N ASN A 4 4.74 -16.48 -27.18
CA ASN A 4 3.90 -15.56 -26.39
C ASN A 4 2.85 -16.24 -25.47
N LYS A 5 2.56 -17.53 -25.66
CA LYS A 5 1.56 -18.23 -24.81
C LYS A 5 2.08 -18.59 -23.41
N ARG A 6 3.41 -18.86 -23.27
CA ARG A 6 3.98 -19.26 -21.94
C ARG A 6 4.09 -18.09 -20.95
N LYS A 7 4.32 -16.84 -21.39
CA LYS A 7 4.39 -15.67 -20.49
C LYS A 7 3.01 -15.28 -19.91
N ARG A 8 1.92 -15.42 -20.69
CA ARG A 8 0.55 -15.11 -20.20
C ARG A 8 0.07 -16.05 -19.10
N SER A 9 0.42 -17.34 -19.16
CA SER A 9 0.04 -18.33 -18.14
C SER A 9 0.74 -18.05 -16.80
N HIS A 10 2.02 -17.68 -16.82
CA HIS A 10 2.79 -17.47 -15.59
C HIS A 10 2.33 -16.24 -14.80
N THR A 11 1.99 -15.15 -15.48
CA THR A 11 1.48 -13.91 -14.83
C THR A 11 0.10 -14.13 -14.20
N LYS A 12 -0.76 -14.93 -14.84
CA LYS A 12 -2.11 -15.25 -14.33
C LYS A 12 -2.03 -16.07 -13.03
N HIS A 13 -1.15 -17.07 -12.96
CA HIS A 13 -0.94 -17.88 -11.75
C HIS A 13 -0.34 -17.09 -10.57
N VAL A 14 0.58 -16.18 -10.83
CA VAL A 14 1.21 -15.36 -9.78
C VAL A 14 0.21 -14.39 -9.13
N PHE A 15 -0.73 -13.83 -9.90
CA PHE A 15 -1.71 -12.86 -9.39
C PHE A 15 -2.80 -13.53 -8.53
N VAL A 16 -3.28 -14.68 -8.91
CA VAL A 16 -4.26 -15.47 -8.13
C VAL A 16 -3.67 -15.96 -6.81
N GLN A 17 -2.38 -16.32 -6.79
CA GLN A 17 -1.69 -16.74 -5.55
C GLN A 17 -1.63 -15.67 -4.46
N LYS A 18 -1.76 -14.39 -4.81
CA LYS A 18 -1.57 -13.28 -3.86
C LYS A 18 -2.79 -13.08 -2.96
N LYS A 19 -4.00 -13.16 -3.48
CA LYS A 19 -5.23 -12.78 -2.77
C LYS A 19 -5.72 -13.82 -1.76
N TYR A 20 -5.65 -15.12 -2.09
CA TYR A 20 -6.14 -16.15 -1.17
C TYR A 20 -5.34 -16.19 0.14
N ARG A 21 -4.07 -15.79 0.12
CA ARG A 21 -3.23 -15.72 1.32
C ARG A 21 -3.75 -14.67 2.29
N ASP A 22 -4.12 -13.50 1.77
CA ASP A 22 -4.64 -12.40 2.56
C ASP A 22 -6.01 -12.77 3.19
N ALA A 23 -6.91 -13.37 2.41
CA ALA A 23 -8.21 -13.82 2.89
C ALA A 23 -8.10 -14.92 3.95
N LEU A 24 -7.24 -15.90 3.71
CA LEU A 24 -7.00 -17.01 4.64
C LEU A 24 -6.35 -16.52 5.94
N PHE A 25 -5.35 -15.63 5.86
CA PHE A 25 -4.73 -15.02 7.03
C PHE A 25 -5.77 -14.31 7.90
N ARG A 26 -6.56 -13.42 7.31
CA ARG A 26 -7.65 -12.72 8.00
C ARG A 26 -8.63 -13.69 8.65
N ARG A 27 -9.00 -14.75 7.95
CA ARG A 27 -9.97 -15.73 8.46
C ARG A 27 -9.46 -16.49 9.68
N ILE A 28 -8.18 -16.85 9.70
CA ILE A 28 -7.53 -17.55 10.82
C ILE A 28 -7.32 -16.60 11.99
N PHE A 29 -6.77 -15.40 11.76
CA PHE A 29 -6.36 -14.46 12.80
C PHE A 29 -7.47 -13.48 13.22
N ASN A 30 -8.70 -13.65 12.78
CA ASN A 30 -9.85 -12.87 13.26
C ASN A 30 -10.53 -13.51 14.49
N GLU A 31 -10.01 -14.59 15.02
CA GLU A 31 -10.48 -15.19 16.27
C GLU A 31 -9.64 -14.69 17.44
N LYS A 32 -10.31 -14.17 18.51
CA LYS A 32 -9.63 -13.53 19.65
C LYS A 32 -8.53 -14.37 20.29
N PRO A 33 -8.70 -15.69 20.57
CA PRO A 33 -7.64 -16.50 21.15
C PRO A 33 -6.41 -16.62 20.25
N VAL A 34 -6.62 -16.79 18.94
CA VAL A 34 -5.56 -16.88 17.94
C VAL A 34 -4.82 -15.54 17.79
N LEU A 35 -5.58 -14.45 17.82
CA LEU A 35 -5.01 -13.10 17.74
C LEU A 35 -4.20 -12.77 18.98
N LEU A 36 -4.64 -13.23 20.18
CA LEU A 36 -3.89 -13.05 21.41
C LEU A 36 -2.59 -13.86 21.40
N GLU A 37 -2.59 -15.09 20.90
CA GLU A 37 -1.38 -15.89 20.71
C GLU A 37 -0.36 -15.15 19.83
N LEU A 38 -0.82 -14.58 18.70
CA LEU A 38 0.02 -13.81 17.81
C LEU A 38 0.56 -12.53 18.47
N TYR A 39 -0.29 -11.80 19.21
CA TYR A 39 0.12 -10.62 19.96
C TYR A 39 1.19 -10.97 21.01
N ASN A 40 0.97 -12.03 21.80
CA ASN A 40 1.92 -12.50 22.80
C ASN A 40 3.28 -12.87 22.19
N ALA A 41 3.26 -13.56 21.04
CA ALA A 41 4.49 -13.95 20.35
C ALA A 41 5.32 -12.74 19.89
N LEU A 42 4.65 -11.72 19.33
CA LEU A 42 5.30 -10.48 18.85
C LEU A 42 5.84 -9.61 19.99
N ASN A 43 5.09 -9.52 21.10
CA ASN A 43 5.40 -8.61 22.20
C ASN A 43 6.12 -9.32 23.37
N GLN A 44 6.39 -10.62 23.23
CA GLN A 44 7.02 -11.44 24.28
C GLN A 44 6.25 -11.37 25.60
N THR A 45 4.93 -11.43 25.52
CA THR A 45 3.99 -11.43 26.65
C THR A 45 3.29 -12.78 26.74
N ASP A 46 2.61 -13.03 27.88
CA ASP A 46 1.90 -14.28 28.15
C ASP A 46 0.50 -13.97 28.74
N TYR A 47 -0.26 -13.10 28.03
CA TYR A 47 -1.65 -12.80 28.41
C TYR A 47 -2.54 -14.00 28.06
N ASP A 48 -3.49 -14.30 28.94
CA ASP A 48 -4.38 -15.47 28.88
C ASP A 48 -5.85 -15.12 28.65
N ASP A 49 -6.24 -13.86 28.86
CA ASP A 49 -7.63 -13.41 28.67
C ASP A 49 -7.82 -12.78 27.27
N ALA A 50 -8.36 -13.57 26.36
CA ALA A 50 -8.67 -13.11 25.01
C ALA A 50 -9.85 -12.12 24.95
N ASP A 51 -10.68 -12.04 26.01
CA ASP A 51 -11.82 -11.11 26.04
C ASP A 51 -11.37 -9.65 26.24
N GLU A 52 -10.15 -9.42 26.73
CA GLU A 52 -9.54 -8.09 26.77
C GLU A 52 -9.22 -7.50 25.38
N LEU A 53 -9.22 -8.31 24.33
CA LEU A 53 -9.10 -7.84 22.95
C LEU A 53 -10.37 -7.13 22.51
N ILE A 54 -10.24 -5.87 22.14
CA ILE A 54 -11.33 -5.06 21.59
C ILE A 54 -11.01 -4.81 20.11
N PHE A 55 -11.79 -5.40 19.21
CA PHE A 55 -11.66 -5.10 17.78
C PHE A 55 -12.03 -3.65 17.49
N TYR A 56 -11.20 -3.01 16.69
CA TYR A 56 -11.36 -1.63 16.29
C TYR A 56 -11.43 -1.56 14.77
N THR A 57 -12.58 -1.94 14.20
CA THR A 57 -12.79 -1.96 12.75
C THR A 57 -13.16 -0.55 12.27
N ILE A 58 -12.51 -0.08 11.22
CA ILE A 58 -12.86 1.17 10.56
C ILE A 58 -13.86 0.86 9.47
N ASP A 59 -15.16 1.01 9.76
CA ASP A 59 -16.24 0.74 8.79
C ASP A 59 -16.32 1.78 7.66
N ASP A 60 -15.69 2.95 7.80
CA ASP A 60 -15.86 4.11 6.92
C ASP A 60 -14.65 4.43 6.00
N VAL A 61 -13.69 3.52 5.79
CA VAL A 61 -12.58 3.78 4.85
C VAL A 61 -12.98 3.44 3.41
N ILE A 62 -14.16 3.88 2.99
CA ILE A 62 -14.69 3.64 1.63
C ILE A 62 -13.87 4.40 0.55
N TYR A 63 -13.12 5.45 0.94
CA TYR A 63 -12.50 6.36 -0.04
C TYR A 63 -11.26 5.81 -0.78
N LEU A 64 -10.67 4.69 -0.32
CA LEU A 64 -9.49 4.09 -0.98
C LEU A 64 -9.66 2.60 -1.30
N GLY A 65 -10.81 2.00 -1.04
CA GLY A 65 -11.05 0.57 -1.32
C GLY A 65 -10.20 -0.40 -0.50
N TYR A 66 -9.46 0.10 0.51
CA TYR A 66 -8.59 -0.70 1.36
C TYR A 66 -9.19 -0.84 2.75
N LYS A 67 -9.61 -2.05 3.10
CA LYS A 67 -9.86 -2.44 4.49
C LYS A 67 -8.53 -2.90 5.08
N ASN A 68 -8.18 -2.41 6.27
CA ASN A 68 -7.08 -3.02 7.04
C ASN A 68 -7.47 -4.44 7.44
N ASP A 69 -6.50 -5.35 7.53
CA ASP A 69 -6.80 -6.76 7.77
C ASP A 69 -7.34 -6.98 9.18
N VAL A 70 -6.61 -6.57 10.22
CA VAL A 70 -7.05 -6.68 11.62
C VAL A 70 -6.56 -5.47 12.42
N SER A 71 -7.47 -4.80 13.13
CA SER A 71 -7.08 -3.82 14.13
C SER A 71 -7.82 -4.02 15.44
N PHE A 72 -7.08 -3.87 16.54
CA PHE A 72 -7.58 -4.15 17.87
C PHE A 72 -6.81 -3.39 18.95
N ILE A 73 -7.46 -3.20 20.09
CA ILE A 73 -6.83 -2.67 21.30
C ILE A 73 -6.74 -3.80 22.32
N VAL A 74 -5.55 -3.94 22.92
CA VAL A 74 -5.31 -4.80 24.06
C VAL A 74 -4.33 -4.11 25.01
N ARG A 75 -4.61 -4.09 26.31
CA ARG A 75 -3.73 -3.53 27.37
C ARG A 75 -3.17 -2.15 27.04
N GLY A 76 -3.96 -1.28 26.41
CA GLY A 76 -3.54 0.09 26.08
C GLY A 76 -2.67 0.19 24.82
N THR A 77 -2.53 -0.88 24.07
CA THR A 77 -1.83 -0.90 22.76
C THR A 77 -2.87 -0.99 21.64
N LEU A 78 -2.81 -0.07 20.69
CA LEU A 78 -3.57 -0.08 19.44
C LEU A 78 -2.75 -0.75 18.37
N ASN A 79 -3.17 -1.92 17.95
CA ASN A 79 -2.47 -2.75 16.97
C ASN A 79 -3.13 -2.65 15.61
N LEU A 80 -2.31 -2.47 14.60
CA LEU A 80 -2.66 -2.54 13.20
C LEU A 80 -1.84 -3.66 12.56
N TYR A 81 -2.50 -4.78 12.23
CA TYR A 81 -1.90 -5.95 11.61
C TYR A 81 -2.39 -6.07 10.18
N GLU A 82 -1.44 -6.17 9.25
CA GLU A 82 -1.70 -6.34 7.83
C GLU A 82 -0.95 -7.55 7.29
N HIS A 83 -1.58 -8.30 6.42
CA HIS A 83 -0.92 -9.36 5.66
C HIS A 83 -0.59 -8.86 4.26
N GLN A 84 0.60 -9.17 3.75
CA GLN A 84 1.01 -8.79 2.40
C GLN A 84 1.71 -9.93 1.65
N SER A 85 1.18 -10.27 0.49
CA SER A 85 1.81 -11.16 -0.48
C SER A 85 2.69 -10.44 -1.50
N THR A 86 2.71 -9.10 -1.47
CA THR A 86 3.64 -8.24 -2.21
C THR A 86 4.02 -7.09 -1.31
N LEU A 87 5.32 -6.86 -1.12
CA LEU A 87 5.79 -5.75 -0.32
C LEU A 87 5.39 -4.41 -0.97
N ASN A 88 4.70 -3.57 -0.21
CA ASN A 88 4.33 -2.23 -0.64
C ASN A 88 5.12 -1.19 0.18
N PRO A 89 6.02 -0.41 -0.44
CA PRO A 89 6.83 0.59 0.27
C PRO A 89 6.00 1.74 0.86
N ASN A 90 4.75 1.93 0.41
CA ASN A 90 3.86 2.99 0.89
C ASN A 90 3.07 2.60 2.15
N MET A 91 3.41 1.49 2.80
CA MET A 91 2.72 1.06 4.02
C MET A 91 2.77 2.09 5.15
N PRO A 92 3.90 2.82 5.41
CA PRO A 92 3.91 3.86 6.43
C PRO A 92 2.92 4.99 6.16
N ILE A 93 2.69 5.38 4.89
CA ILE A 93 1.68 6.38 4.51
C ILE A 93 0.27 5.84 4.81
N ARG A 94 -0.01 4.58 4.48
CA ARG A 94 -1.28 3.94 4.82
C ARG A 94 -1.49 3.84 6.33
N GLY A 95 -0.45 3.45 7.08
CA GLY A 95 -0.47 3.37 8.53
C GLY A 95 -0.81 4.70 9.19
N LEU A 96 -0.21 5.80 8.73
CA LEU A 96 -0.52 7.15 9.19
C LEU A 96 -2.02 7.47 9.05
N ILE A 97 -2.60 7.17 7.87
CA ILE A 97 -4.02 7.42 7.60
C ILE A 97 -4.91 6.55 8.49
N TYR A 98 -4.55 5.27 8.67
CA TYR A 98 -5.31 4.34 9.50
C TYR A 98 -5.28 4.75 10.97
N PHE A 99 -4.10 5.03 11.54
CA PHE A 99 -3.98 5.49 12.92
C PHE A 99 -4.71 6.82 13.16
N GLY A 100 -4.63 7.76 12.23
CA GLY A 100 -5.37 9.02 12.33
C GLY A 100 -6.87 8.78 12.53
N LYS A 101 -7.47 7.93 11.71
CA LYS A 101 -8.90 7.58 11.81
C LYS A 101 -9.23 6.77 13.07
N GLN A 102 -8.38 5.84 13.46
CA GLN A 102 -8.59 5.04 14.68
C GLN A 102 -8.52 5.91 15.93
N TYR A 103 -7.57 6.85 16.01
CA TYR A 103 -7.51 7.80 17.13
C TYR A 103 -8.66 8.78 17.12
N GLU A 104 -9.12 9.25 15.96
CA GLU A 104 -10.34 10.06 15.88
C GLU A 104 -11.55 9.31 16.45
N SER A 105 -11.74 8.05 16.04
CA SER A 105 -12.80 7.19 16.54
C SER A 105 -12.66 6.94 18.06
N TYR A 106 -11.43 6.63 18.52
CA TYR A 106 -11.14 6.43 19.95
C TYR A 106 -11.47 7.65 20.81
N ILE A 107 -11.05 8.84 20.38
CA ILE A 107 -11.32 10.12 21.04
C ILE A 107 -12.83 10.35 21.15
N LYS A 108 -13.55 10.12 20.05
CA LYS A 108 -15.01 10.29 19.99
C LYS A 108 -15.74 9.30 20.89
N GLN A 109 -15.40 8.01 20.83
CA GLN A 109 -16.07 6.96 21.63
C GLN A 109 -15.83 7.12 23.13
N ASN A 110 -14.65 7.61 23.53
CA ASN A 110 -14.31 7.84 24.93
C ASN A 110 -14.63 9.27 25.40
N ASN A 111 -15.34 10.08 24.60
CA ASN A 111 -15.69 11.47 24.90
C ASN A 111 -14.50 12.32 25.36
N LEU A 112 -13.32 12.15 24.75
CA LEU A 112 -12.11 12.86 25.11
C LEU A 112 -12.12 14.27 24.49
N ASN A 113 -11.75 15.28 25.30
CA ASN A 113 -11.73 16.69 24.86
C ASN A 113 -10.31 17.11 24.47
N ILE A 114 -10.03 17.12 23.16
CA ILE A 114 -8.72 17.53 22.60
C ILE A 114 -8.42 19.04 22.77
N TYR A 115 -9.43 19.86 23.05
CA TYR A 115 -9.28 21.29 23.28
C TYR A 115 -9.11 21.62 24.76
N GLY A 116 -9.12 20.60 25.62
CA GLY A 116 -8.90 20.76 27.06
C GLY A 116 -7.45 21.06 27.39
N LYS A 117 -7.20 21.57 28.62
CA LYS A 117 -5.85 21.84 29.11
C LYS A 117 -5.08 20.62 29.60
N LYS A 118 -5.79 19.49 29.81
CA LYS A 118 -5.20 18.24 30.27
C LYS A 118 -4.69 17.41 29.13
N LEU A 119 -3.44 16.92 29.22
CA LEU A 119 -2.91 15.96 28.27
C LEU A 119 -3.75 14.68 28.25
N LEU A 120 -4.14 14.26 27.05
CA LEU A 120 -4.89 13.03 26.84
C LEU A 120 -3.94 11.83 26.75
N SER A 121 -4.36 10.70 27.30
CA SER A 121 -3.68 9.43 27.12
C SER A 121 -4.33 8.68 25.96
N LEU A 122 -3.54 8.31 24.97
CA LEU A 122 -3.97 7.52 23.82
C LEU A 122 -3.31 6.13 23.86
N PRO A 123 -3.93 5.10 23.30
CA PRO A 123 -3.30 3.79 23.16
C PRO A 123 -2.00 3.87 22.37
N PHE A 124 -1.01 3.07 22.78
CA PHE A 124 0.29 3.02 22.10
C PHE A 124 0.16 2.35 20.73
N PRO A 125 0.59 2.97 19.61
CA PRO A 125 0.42 2.42 18.27
C PRO A 125 1.49 1.38 17.93
N GLN A 126 1.05 0.25 17.36
CA GLN A 126 1.93 -0.76 16.76
C GLN A 126 1.43 -1.09 15.36
N PHE A 127 2.31 -0.99 14.36
CA PHE A 127 2.04 -1.34 12.98
C PHE A 127 2.90 -2.52 12.55
N VAL A 128 2.28 -3.66 12.29
CA VAL A 128 2.94 -4.90 11.91
C VAL A 128 2.41 -5.40 10.58
N ILE A 129 3.33 -5.79 9.72
CA ILE A 129 3.04 -6.38 8.41
C ILE A 129 3.61 -7.80 8.38
N PHE A 130 2.75 -8.77 8.08
CA PHE A 130 3.11 -10.15 7.88
C PHE A 130 3.33 -10.39 6.39
N TYR A 131 4.58 -10.49 5.99
CA TYR A 131 4.95 -10.69 4.60
C TYR A 131 5.06 -12.18 4.26
N ASN A 132 4.26 -12.60 3.29
CA ASN A 132 4.28 -13.97 2.75
C ASN A 132 4.34 -13.94 1.21
N GLY A 133 5.24 -13.14 0.66
CA GLY A 133 5.42 -13.01 -0.79
C GLY A 133 6.36 -14.06 -1.39
N ILE A 134 6.38 -14.13 -2.72
CA ILE A 134 7.29 -15.00 -3.48
C ILE A 134 8.67 -14.34 -3.61
N GLU A 135 8.70 -13.01 -3.73
CA GLU A 135 9.94 -12.24 -3.82
C GLU A 135 10.60 -12.20 -2.45
N PRO A 136 11.90 -12.51 -2.32
CA PRO A 136 12.58 -12.39 -1.04
C PRO A 136 12.62 -10.91 -0.59
N LEU A 137 12.57 -10.69 0.72
CA LEU A 137 12.93 -9.38 1.25
C LEU A 137 14.40 -9.09 0.96
N GLU A 138 14.80 -7.82 1.00
CA GLU A 138 16.17 -7.39 0.78
C GLU A 138 17.16 -8.24 1.61
N ASP A 139 18.22 -8.74 1.00
CA ASP A 139 19.21 -9.65 1.61
C ASP A 139 18.59 -10.91 2.26
N ASN A 140 17.40 -11.32 1.83
CA ASN A 140 16.65 -12.45 2.43
C ASN A 140 16.42 -12.30 3.94
N LYS A 141 16.25 -11.08 4.42
CA LYS A 141 16.03 -10.77 5.83
C LYS A 141 14.73 -11.35 6.35
N ASP A 142 14.71 -11.68 7.62
CA ASP A 142 13.53 -12.11 8.37
C ASP A 142 12.64 -10.91 8.77
N TYR A 143 13.27 -9.72 8.87
CA TYR A 143 12.64 -8.52 9.38
C TYR A 143 13.21 -7.27 8.70
N ILE A 144 12.33 -6.32 8.35
CA ILE A 144 12.70 -4.97 7.90
C ILE A 144 11.74 -3.93 8.49
N GLU A 145 12.17 -2.69 8.53
CA GLU A 145 11.31 -1.54 8.84
C GLU A 145 11.15 -0.66 7.62
N LEU A 146 9.92 -0.15 7.43
CA LEU A 146 9.60 0.86 6.45
C LEU A 146 9.25 2.14 7.20
N HIS A 147 9.82 3.27 6.79
CA HIS A 147 9.69 4.54 7.47
C HIS A 147 8.93 5.57 6.62
N LEU A 148 8.03 6.33 7.25
CA LEU A 148 7.32 7.42 6.60
C LEU A 148 8.27 8.52 6.14
N SER A 149 9.33 8.75 6.90
CA SER A 149 10.39 9.73 6.58
C SER A 149 11.05 9.50 5.22
N ASP A 150 11.08 8.26 4.72
CA ASP A 150 11.64 7.93 3.41
C ASP A 150 10.80 8.48 2.25
N ALA A 151 9.53 8.81 2.50
CA ALA A 151 8.62 9.37 1.52
C ALA A 151 8.65 10.91 1.45
N PHE A 152 9.32 11.61 2.39
CA PHE A 152 9.32 13.06 2.40
C PHE A 152 10.29 13.67 1.39
N ILE A 153 9.81 14.64 0.63
CA ILE A 153 10.62 15.41 -0.31
C ILE A 153 11.34 16.49 0.48
N CYS A 154 12.67 16.38 0.61
CA CYS A 154 13.49 17.45 1.19
C CYS A 154 13.81 18.53 0.13
N ALA A 155 13.68 19.81 0.49
CA ALA A 155 13.93 20.93 -0.41
C ALA A 155 15.37 20.97 -0.98
N GLU A 156 16.33 20.33 -0.32
CA GLU A 156 17.74 20.23 -0.76
C GLU A 156 17.98 19.15 -1.83
N SER A 157 17.01 18.30 -2.13
CA SER A 157 17.14 17.19 -3.09
C SER A 157 16.89 17.58 -4.55
N ASN A 158 16.64 18.85 -4.86
CA ASN A 158 16.35 19.35 -6.22
C ASN A 158 17.60 19.48 -7.14
N HIS A 159 18.75 18.89 -6.77
CA HIS A 159 19.83 18.67 -7.72
C HIS A 159 19.81 17.21 -8.19
N LEU A 160 19.12 17.02 -9.34
CA LEU A 160 19.36 15.97 -10.34
C LEU A 160 20.41 14.91 -9.98
N THR A 161 19.97 13.73 -9.51
CA THR A 161 20.60 12.47 -9.92
C THR A 161 19.56 11.35 -9.90
N THR A 162 19.14 10.93 -11.07
CA THR A 162 18.69 9.58 -11.36
C THR A 162 19.76 8.61 -10.90
N ASN A 163 19.49 7.83 -9.90
CA ASN A 163 20.21 6.70 -9.29
C ASN A 163 20.45 6.94 -7.78
N ALA A 164 19.40 6.81 -6.98
CA ALA A 164 19.55 6.72 -5.54
C ALA A 164 19.93 5.28 -5.17
N ALA A 165 21.19 5.08 -4.78
CA ALA A 165 21.57 3.90 -4.04
C ALA A 165 20.92 3.94 -2.64
N PRO A 166 20.54 2.79 -2.05
CA PRO A 166 19.90 2.75 -0.74
C PRO A 166 20.82 3.33 0.34
N ARG A 167 20.27 4.23 1.17
CA ARG A 167 20.99 4.79 2.33
C ARG A 167 21.25 3.68 3.33
N GLN A 168 22.50 3.54 3.75
CA GLN A 168 22.90 2.62 4.81
C GLN A 168 22.24 3.00 6.15
N PRO A 169 21.80 2.02 6.96
CA PRO A 169 21.24 2.30 8.27
C PRO A 169 22.29 2.95 9.19
N VAL A 170 21.89 4.04 9.85
CA VAL A 170 22.68 4.67 10.89
C VAL A 170 22.74 3.71 12.08
N VAL A 171 23.88 3.08 12.28
CA VAL A 171 24.16 2.25 13.46
C VAL A 171 24.21 3.18 14.66
N THR A 172 23.24 3.11 15.56
CA THR A 172 23.34 3.71 16.89
C THR A 172 24.26 2.84 17.73
N THR A 173 25.52 3.26 17.84
CA THR A 173 26.46 2.67 18.82
C THR A 173 26.07 3.14 20.22
N ASP A 174 25.61 2.22 21.05
CA ASP A 174 25.53 2.41 22.50
C ASP A 174 26.92 2.67 23.05
N MET A 175 27.16 3.91 23.50
CA MET A 175 28.34 4.24 24.32
C MET A 175 27.87 4.44 25.76
N PRO A 176 28.57 3.86 26.75
CA PRO A 176 28.23 4.00 28.15
C PRO A 176 28.45 5.43 28.63
N VAL A 177 27.47 5.95 29.37
CA VAL A 177 27.58 7.26 30.06
C VAL A 177 28.57 7.15 31.20
N SER A 178 29.72 7.81 31.07
CA SER A 178 30.60 8.13 32.19
C SER A 178 30.59 9.63 32.41
N ASP A 179 30.42 10.00 33.67
CA ASP A 179 30.34 11.30 34.30
C ASP A 179 31.16 12.41 33.61
N ILE A 180 30.50 13.46 33.14
CA ILE A 180 31.16 14.74 32.83
C ILE A 180 30.39 15.86 33.53
N ASP A 181 31.11 16.54 34.43
CA ASP A 181 30.68 17.75 35.13
C ASP A 181 30.20 18.85 34.19
N VAL A 182 29.01 19.37 34.48
CA VAL A 182 28.39 20.49 33.78
C VAL A 182 28.80 21.78 34.48
N PRO A 183 29.50 22.73 33.87
CA PRO A 183 29.61 24.07 34.42
C PRO A 183 28.37 24.86 34.04
N ASP A 184 27.72 25.38 35.09
CA ASP A 184 26.59 26.30 35.07
C ASP A 184 27.05 27.66 34.49
N SER A 185 26.62 28.01 33.30
CA SER A 185 26.48 29.44 32.88
C SER A 185 25.86 29.64 31.50
N ALA A 186 24.91 30.57 31.48
CA ALA A 186 24.39 31.32 30.33
C ALA A 186 23.35 30.64 29.43
N ALA A 187 22.09 30.89 29.79
CA ALA A 187 20.98 30.85 28.87
C ALA A 187 21.21 31.79 27.68
N GLN A 188 21.75 31.26 26.59
CA GLN A 188 21.66 31.93 25.29
C GLN A 188 20.48 31.32 24.54
N ASN A 189 19.40 32.11 24.36
CA ASN A 189 18.32 31.90 23.43
C ASN A 189 18.87 31.89 21.99
N THR A 190 19.56 30.86 21.60
CA THR A 190 19.82 30.55 20.20
C THR A 190 18.64 29.73 19.70
N SER A 191 17.79 30.34 18.87
CA SER A 191 16.83 29.61 18.05
C SER A 191 17.62 28.59 17.24
N SER A 192 17.66 27.34 17.70
CA SER A 192 18.25 26.25 16.96
C SER A 192 17.59 26.17 15.60
N PRO A 193 18.32 25.98 14.50
CA PRO A 193 17.70 25.79 13.20
C PRO A 193 16.67 24.67 13.29
N ILE A 194 15.56 24.83 12.57
CA ILE A 194 14.50 23.82 12.48
C ILE A 194 15.18 22.47 12.18
N SER A 195 14.97 21.50 13.07
CA SER A 195 15.58 20.17 12.95
C SER A 195 15.36 19.61 11.55
N THR A 196 16.39 19.01 10.97
CA THR A 196 16.28 18.27 9.70
C THR A 196 15.48 16.98 9.85
N ARG A 197 15.09 16.62 11.09
CA ARG A 197 14.23 15.45 11.36
C ARG A 197 12.77 15.84 11.14
N PRO A 198 11.99 15.01 10.42
CA PRO A 198 10.56 15.27 10.26
C PRO A 198 9.87 15.21 11.64
N CYS A 199 8.88 16.08 11.85
CA CYS A 199 8.07 16.09 13.06
C CYS A 199 7.03 14.97 13.10
N LEU A 200 6.88 14.22 12.01
CA LEU A 200 5.93 13.13 11.85
C LEU A 200 6.68 11.89 11.36
N GLU A 201 6.46 10.76 12.05
CA GLU A 201 7.00 9.46 11.68
C GLU A 201 5.94 8.36 11.87
N CYS A 202 5.94 7.40 10.97
CA CYS A 202 5.18 6.16 11.08
C CYS A 202 6.07 5.02 10.60
N THR A 203 6.37 4.09 11.49
CA THR A 203 7.20 2.93 11.17
C THR A 203 6.33 1.69 11.03
N ALA A 204 6.41 1.03 9.89
CA ALA A 204 5.80 -0.26 9.65
C ALA A 204 6.83 -1.38 9.79
N ARG A 205 6.58 -2.33 10.69
CA ARG A 205 7.46 -3.48 10.96
C ARG A 205 7.03 -4.67 10.13
N VAL A 206 7.88 -5.10 9.22
CA VAL A 206 7.60 -6.18 8.27
C VAL A 206 8.29 -7.46 8.71
N TYR A 207 7.52 -8.47 9.04
CA TYR A 207 8.02 -9.81 9.39
C TYR A 207 7.82 -10.76 8.20
N ASN A 208 8.89 -11.41 7.77
CA ASN A 208 8.83 -12.46 6.77
C ASN A 208 8.27 -13.74 7.40
N ILE A 209 7.02 -14.08 7.05
CA ILE A 209 6.34 -15.27 7.57
C ILE A 209 6.32 -16.44 6.58
N ASN A 210 7.20 -16.44 5.58
CA ASN A 210 7.39 -17.60 4.73
C ASN A 210 7.99 -18.78 5.53
N TYR A 211 7.67 -19.98 5.12
CA TYR A 211 8.21 -21.18 5.77
C TYR A 211 9.74 -21.15 5.81
N GLY A 212 10.31 -21.38 6.99
CA GLY A 212 11.74 -21.37 7.25
C GLY A 212 12.31 -20.00 7.72
N HIS A 213 11.47 -18.94 7.77
CA HIS A 213 11.82 -17.62 8.27
C HIS A 213 11.28 -17.38 9.70
N ASN A 214 11.84 -16.39 10.40
CA ASN A 214 11.41 -15.95 11.74
C ASN A 214 11.14 -17.10 12.73
N GLN A 215 12.07 -18.02 12.85
CA GLN A 215 11.89 -19.24 13.63
C GLN A 215 11.55 -18.95 15.11
N GLU A 216 12.08 -17.90 15.70
CA GLU A 216 11.74 -17.51 17.07
C GLU A 216 10.28 -17.09 17.21
N LEU A 217 9.77 -16.27 16.28
CA LEU A 217 8.36 -15.88 16.22
C LEU A 217 7.46 -17.11 15.98
N MET A 218 7.85 -17.97 15.05
CA MET A 218 7.11 -19.20 14.73
C MET A 218 7.03 -20.15 15.95
N ALA A 219 8.12 -20.33 16.68
CA ALA A 219 8.14 -21.15 17.89
C ALA A 219 7.23 -20.63 19.01
N ARG A 220 6.93 -19.31 19.02
CA ARG A 220 6.06 -18.66 20.01
C ARG A 220 4.60 -18.56 19.57
N CYS A 221 4.32 -18.67 18.26
CA CYS A 221 2.97 -18.65 17.69
C CYS A 221 2.76 -19.87 16.79
N ARG A 222 2.24 -20.94 17.39
CA ARG A 222 2.00 -22.20 16.69
C ARG A 222 1.05 -22.01 15.51
N THR A 223 0.00 -21.22 15.66
CA THR A 223 -0.96 -20.96 14.58
C THR A 223 -0.31 -20.27 13.39
N LEU A 224 0.65 -19.35 13.61
CA LEU A 224 1.39 -18.68 12.55
C LEU A 224 2.35 -19.66 11.83
N GLU A 225 3.03 -20.55 12.56
CA GLU A 225 3.86 -21.58 11.99
C GLU A 225 3.03 -22.53 11.11
N GLU A 226 1.90 -23.02 11.63
CA GLU A 226 0.98 -23.91 10.91
C GLU A 226 0.42 -23.24 9.64
N TYR A 227 0.09 -21.95 9.70
CA TYR A 227 -0.30 -21.13 8.54
C TYR A 227 0.84 -21.08 7.50
N SER A 228 2.07 -20.81 7.94
CA SER A 228 3.25 -20.77 7.07
C SER A 228 3.48 -22.10 6.35
N ILE A 229 3.33 -23.23 7.05
CA ILE A 229 3.44 -24.58 6.48
C ILE A 229 2.36 -24.81 5.42
N LEU A 230 1.10 -24.48 5.71
CA LEU A 230 0.00 -24.64 4.76
C LEU A 230 0.27 -23.85 3.46
N ILE A 231 0.64 -22.57 3.58
CA ILE A 231 0.96 -21.73 2.41
C ILE A 231 2.18 -22.26 1.66
N GLY A 232 3.20 -22.72 2.38
CA GLY A 232 4.39 -23.34 1.79
C GLY A 232 4.05 -24.58 0.94
N ARG A 233 3.18 -25.47 1.46
CA ARG A 233 2.71 -26.67 0.74
C ARG A 233 1.92 -26.32 -0.52
N ILE A 234 0.99 -25.36 -0.44
CA ILE A 234 0.24 -24.88 -1.61
C ILE A 234 1.20 -24.33 -2.66
N SER A 235 2.10 -23.43 -2.24
CA SER A 235 3.06 -22.78 -3.14
C SER A 235 4.00 -23.77 -3.83
N SER A 236 4.46 -24.80 -3.10
CA SER A 236 5.30 -25.85 -3.64
C SER A 236 4.58 -26.64 -4.74
N LYS A 237 3.32 -27.02 -4.50
CA LYS A 237 2.50 -27.76 -5.47
C LYS A 237 2.21 -26.92 -6.73
N VAL A 238 1.91 -25.63 -6.57
CA VAL A 238 1.68 -24.74 -7.70
C VAL A 238 2.95 -24.55 -8.54
N ARG A 239 4.13 -24.48 -7.91
CA ARG A 239 5.41 -24.44 -8.63
C ARG A 239 5.68 -25.65 -9.49
N THR A 240 5.15 -26.82 -9.10
CA THR A 240 5.24 -28.06 -9.92
C THR A 240 4.23 -28.09 -11.07
N GLY A 241 3.40 -27.06 -11.22
CA GLY A 241 2.42 -26.94 -12.31
C GLY A 241 1.03 -27.46 -11.98
N ILE A 242 0.76 -27.83 -10.72
CA ILE A 242 -0.58 -28.22 -10.28
C ILE A 242 -1.46 -26.95 -10.23
N PRO A 243 -2.69 -27.00 -10.79
CA PRO A 243 -3.64 -25.89 -10.67
C PRO A 243 -3.89 -25.52 -9.20
N LEU A 244 -4.06 -24.22 -8.91
CA LEU A 244 -4.16 -23.70 -7.54
C LEU A 244 -5.24 -24.39 -6.71
N GLU A 245 -6.43 -24.64 -7.28
CA GLU A 245 -7.53 -25.33 -6.63
C GLU A 245 -7.14 -26.75 -6.17
N GLN A 246 -6.52 -27.52 -7.07
CA GLN A 246 -6.07 -28.88 -6.75
C GLN A 246 -4.88 -28.86 -5.77
N ALA A 247 -3.99 -27.89 -5.91
CA ALA A 247 -2.85 -27.70 -5.00
C ALA A 247 -3.32 -27.38 -3.59
N ALA A 248 -4.33 -26.53 -3.46
CA ALA A 248 -4.92 -26.15 -2.19
C ALA A 248 -5.67 -27.31 -1.53
N ASP A 249 -6.55 -28.00 -2.27
CA ASP A 249 -7.28 -29.15 -1.71
C ASP A 249 -6.31 -30.25 -1.25
N ALA A 250 -5.29 -30.58 -2.04
CA ALA A 250 -4.27 -31.55 -1.66
C ALA A 250 -3.47 -31.09 -0.43
N ALA A 251 -3.06 -29.81 -0.35
CA ALA A 251 -2.33 -29.27 0.79
C ALA A 251 -3.18 -29.26 2.07
N VAL A 252 -4.47 -28.90 1.96
CA VAL A 252 -5.43 -28.94 3.08
C VAL A 252 -5.58 -30.37 3.61
N GLN A 253 -5.75 -31.37 2.73
CA GLN A 253 -5.84 -32.76 3.15
C GLN A 253 -4.57 -33.28 3.85
N GLU A 254 -3.40 -32.90 3.33
CA GLU A 254 -2.11 -33.20 3.96
C GLU A 254 -1.98 -32.54 5.33
N CYS A 255 -2.35 -31.28 5.47
CA CYS A 255 -2.29 -30.55 6.73
C CYS A 255 -3.25 -31.15 7.76
N ILE A 256 -4.48 -31.50 7.39
CA ILE A 256 -5.43 -32.21 8.28
C ILE A 256 -4.86 -33.51 8.78
N ARG A 257 -4.29 -34.35 7.89
CA ARG A 257 -3.68 -35.63 8.26
C ARG A 257 -2.51 -35.45 9.22
N ASP A 258 -1.71 -34.40 9.02
CA ASP A 258 -0.50 -34.14 9.81
C ASP A 258 -0.78 -33.31 11.07
N GLY A 259 -2.05 -32.96 11.37
CA GLY A 259 -2.45 -32.21 12.57
C GLY A 259 -2.17 -30.72 12.52
N ILE A 260 -1.95 -30.17 11.30
CA ILE A 260 -1.62 -28.74 11.05
C ILE A 260 -2.91 -27.98 10.77
N LEU A 261 -3.23 -26.97 11.57
CA LEU A 261 -4.50 -26.22 11.54
C LEU A 261 -5.72 -27.16 11.48
N GLN A 262 -5.62 -28.36 12.05
CA GLN A 262 -6.55 -29.47 11.81
C GLN A 262 -7.99 -29.07 12.10
N ASP A 263 -8.28 -28.57 13.29
CA ASP A 263 -9.65 -28.23 13.72
C ASP A 263 -10.24 -27.10 12.85
N PHE A 264 -9.43 -26.11 12.51
CA PHE A 264 -9.83 -25.02 11.63
C PHE A 264 -10.14 -25.54 10.22
N LEU A 265 -9.25 -26.33 9.64
CA LEU A 265 -9.39 -26.84 8.28
C LEU A 265 -10.54 -27.83 8.14
N ILE A 266 -10.80 -28.69 9.14
CA ILE A 266 -11.97 -29.58 9.15
C ILE A 266 -13.26 -28.77 9.13
N LYS A 267 -13.34 -27.74 9.99
CA LYS A 267 -14.53 -26.90 10.15
C LYS A 267 -14.79 -26.00 8.92
N HIS A 268 -13.73 -25.50 8.29
CA HIS A 268 -13.81 -24.47 7.24
C HIS A 268 -13.34 -24.95 5.86
N ARG A 269 -13.21 -26.25 5.62
CA ARG A 269 -12.64 -26.78 4.36
C ARG A 269 -13.31 -26.22 3.12
N SER A 270 -14.65 -26.25 3.05
CA SER A 270 -15.40 -25.74 1.89
C SER A 270 -15.25 -24.23 1.71
N GLU A 271 -15.17 -23.48 2.82
CA GLU A 271 -14.95 -22.04 2.83
C GLU A 271 -13.54 -21.69 2.31
N VAL A 272 -12.52 -22.38 2.81
CA VAL A 272 -11.12 -22.22 2.37
C VAL A 272 -10.96 -22.50 0.89
N VAL A 273 -11.54 -23.60 0.39
CA VAL A 273 -11.52 -23.94 -1.04
C VAL A 273 -12.38 -22.97 -1.85
N GLY A 274 -13.55 -22.55 -1.32
CA GLY A 274 -14.44 -21.60 -1.94
C GLY A 274 -13.84 -20.21 -2.12
N MET A 275 -13.10 -19.68 -1.12
CA MET A 275 -12.36 -18.42 -1.20
C MET A 275 -11.43 -18.36 -2.40
N LEU A 276 -10.85 -19.50 -2.79
CA LEU A 276 -9.98 -19.60 -3.96
C LEU A 276 -10.72 -19.46 -5.29
N LEU A 277 -11.98 -19.87 -5.33
CA LEU A 277 -12.84 -19.82 -6.53
C LEU A 277 -13.48 -18.44 -6.69
N GLU A 278 -13.98 -17.83 -5.61
CA GLU A 278 -14.60 -16.49 -5.64
C GLU A 278 -13.59 -15.39 -6.02
N GLU A 279 -12.34 -15.51 -5.56
CA GLU A 279 -11.28 -14.59 -5.97
C GLU A 279 -10.90 -14.72 -7.46
N PHE A 280 -11.15 -15.87 -8.07
CA PHE A 280 -10.89 -16.06 -9.50
C PHE A 280 -11.84 -15.23 -10.37
N ASP A 281 -13.12 -15.16 -10.03
CA ASP A 281 -14.13 -14.38 -10.76
C ASP A 281 -13.93 -12.87 -10.55
N MET A 282 -13.60 -12.45 -9.33
CA MET A 282 -13.31 -11.04 -9.01
C MET A 282 -12.05 -10.55 -9.75
N ASP A 283 -11.03 -11.40 -9.91
CA ASP A 283 -9.82 -11.05 -10.66
C ASP A 283 -10.09 -10.88 -12.17
N GLU A 284 -11.00 -11.64 -12.72
CA GLU A 284 -11.42 -11.51 -14.12
C GLU A 284 -12.20 -10.21 -14.33
N TYR A 285 -13.10 -9.88 -13.39
CA TYR A 285 -13.83 -8.61 -13.35
C TYR A 285 -12.89 -7.39 -13.23
N ILE A 286 -11.95 -7.40 -12.29
CA ILE A 286 -10.97 -6.31 -12.13
C ILE A 286 -10.06 -6.16 -13.37
N LYS A 287 -9.73 -7.25 -14.05
CA LYS A 287 -8.97 -7.18 -15.32
C LYS A 287 -9.77 -6.58 -16.45
N MET A 288 -11.06 -6.91 -16.53
CA MET A 288 -11.97 -6.29 -17.51
C MET A 288 -12.06 -4.78 -17.23
N GLU A 289 -12.34 -4.37 -16.00
CA GLU A 289 -12.44 -2.95 -15.62
C GLU A 289 -11.15 -2.16 -15.88
N ARG A 290 -9.98 -2.76 -15.56
CA ARG A 290 -8.69 -2.12 -15.87
C ARG A 290 -8.41 -2.02 -17.36
N ARG A 291 -8.81 -3.02 -18.13
CA ARG A 291 -8.67 -2.97 -19.60
C ARG A 291 -9.57 -1.90 -20.18
N ASP A 292 -10.82 -1.87 -19.75
CA ASP A 292 -11.80 -0.91 -20.23
C ASP A 292 -11.40 0.52 -19.83
N SER A 293 -10.96 0.74 -18.59
CA SER A 293 -10.39 2.04 -18.13
C SER A 293 -9.11 2.44 -18.89
N TYR A 294 -8.28 1.48 -19.27
CA TYR A 294 -7.08 1.75 -20.07
C TYR A 294 -7.44 2.08 -21.54
N GLU A 295 -8.40 1.37 -22.11
CA GLU A 295 -8.91 1.64 -23.46
C GLU A 295 -9.58 3.02 -23.53
N ASP A 296 -10.45 3.35 -22.54
CA ASP A 296 -11.09 4.67 -22.41
C ASP A 296 -10.05 5.79 -22.25
N GLY A 297 -9.07 5.63 -21.32
CA GLY A 297 -8.01 6.61 -21.12
C GLY A 297 -7.06 6.74 -22.32
N HIS A 298 -6.88 5.67 -23.10
CA HIS A 298 -6.10 5.70 -24.33
C HIS A 298 -6.86 6.42 -25.47
N GLU A 299 -8.16 6.18 -25.61
CA GLU A 299 -9.01 6.89 -26.59
C GLU A 299 -9.13 8.37 -26.25
N ASP A 300 -9.34 8.72 -24.97
CA ASP A 300 -9.37 10.10 -24.50
C ASP A 300 -8.03 10.81 -24.74
N GLY A 301 -6.92 10.17 -24.43
CA GLY A 301 -5.57 10.71 -24.67
C GLY A 301 -5.25 10.89 -26.15
N LEU A 302 -5.71 9.98 -27.02
CA LEU A 302 -5.59 10.12 -28.47
C LEU A 302 -6.45 11.27 -29.02
N ALA A 303 -7.67 11.42 -28.49
CA ALA A 303 -8.57 12.51 -28.90
C ALA A 303 -8.02 13.87 -28.42
N GLU A 304 -7.48 13.93 -27.21
CA GLU A 304 -6.83 15.13 -26.66
C GLU A 304 -5.57 15.49 -27.44
N GLY A 305 -4.70 14.53 -27.73
CA GLY A 305 -3.50 14.71 -28.54
C GLY A 305 -3.80 15.25 -29.95
N LYS A 306 -4.82 14.71 -30.61
CA LYS A 306 -5.27 15.22 -31.94
C LYS A 306 -5.75 16.66 -31.88
N ARG A 307 -6.53 17.02 -30.83
CA ARG A 307 -7.02 18.39 -30.65
C ARG A 307 -5.88 19.39 -30.40
N LEU A 308 -4.89 18.99 -29.58
CA LEU A 308 -3.69 19.81 -29.35
C LEU A 308 -2.88 19.97 -30.63
N GLU A 309 -2.70 18.93 -31.43
CA GLU A 309 -2.01 19.01 -32.72
C GLU A 309 -2.75 19.95 -33.70
N GLN A 310 -4.08 19.83 -33.81
CA GLN A 310 -4.88 20.74 -34.63
C GLN A 310 -4.75 22.18 -34.17
N LEU A 311 -4.82 22.43 -32.85
CA LEU A 311 -4.65 23.76 -32.28
C LEU A 311 -3.25 24.31 -32.56
N HIS A 312 -2.22 23.50 -32.42
CA HIS A 312 -0.83 23.88 -32.73
C HIS A 312 -0.70 24.35 -34.19
N VAL A 313 -1.28 23.62 -35.13
CA VAL A 313 -1.27 24.00 -36.55
C VAL A 313 -2.01 25.32 -36.78
N VAL A 314 -3.21 25.49 -36.19
CA VAL A 314 -3.99 26.73 -36.29
C VAL A 314 -3.22 27.92 -35.69
N HIS A 315 -2.60 27.76 -34.53
CA HIS A 315 -1.80 28.79 -33.87
C HIS A 315 -0.57 29.20 -34.74
N ASN A 316 0.12 28.23 -35.32
CA ASN A 316 1.23 28.49 -36.24
C ASN A 316 0.79 29.28 -37.49
N LEU A 317 -0.40 28.97 -38.04
CA LEU A 317 -0.95 29.71 -39.20
C LEU A 317 -1.36 31.15 -38.80
N PHE A 318 -1.90 31.32 -37.59
CA PHE A 318 -2.14 32.67 -37.03
C PHE A 318 -0.87 33.48 -36.93
N GLN A 319 0.22 32.92 -36.38
CA GLN A 319 1.53 33.61 -36.27
C GLN A 319 2.09 33.99 -37.65
N LYS A 320 1.76 33.23 -38.70
CA LYS A 320 2.12 33.57 -40.08
C LYS A 320 1.17 34.53 -40.75
N SER A 321 0.22 35.16 -40.00
CA SER A 321 -0.74 36.12 -40.48
C SER A 321 -1.67 35.62 -41.60
N ILE A 322 -1.99 34.33 -41.59
CA ILE A 322 -2.96 33.74 -42.53
C ILE A 322 -4.36 34.10 -42.02
N PRO A 323 -5.29 34.58 -42.87
CA PRO A 323 -6.67 34.87 -42.45
C PRO A 323 -7.38 33.57 -41.94
N ALA A 324 -8.28 33.74 -40.94
CA ALA A 324 -8.96 32.61 -40.32
C ALA A 324 -9.78 31.75 -41.31
N GLU A 325 -10.44 32.39 -42.28
CA GLU A 325 -11.20 31.70 -43.33
C GLU A 325 -10.28 30.82 -44.19
N ASN A 326 -9.12 31.34 -44.59
CA ASN A 326 -8.14 30.58 -45.36
C ASN A 326 -7.51 29.42 -44.53
N CYS A 327 -7.34 29.64 -43.23
CA CYS A 327 -6.86 28.62 -42.30
C CYS A 327 -7.85 27.48 -42.19
N ALA A 328 -9.15 27.78 -42.02
CA ALA A 328 -10.21 26.80 -41.96
C ALA A 328 -10.32 25.98 -43.24
N ASP A 329 -10.23 26.63 -44.41
CA ASP A 329 -10.24 25.96 -45.71
C ASP A 329 -9.01 25.06 -45.93
N LEU A 330 -7.83 25.52 -45.57
CA LEU A 330 -6.57 24.74 -45.69
C LEU A 330 -6.55 23.48 -44.84
N LEU A 331 -7.16 23.54 -43.65
CA LEU A 331 -7.17 22.44 -42.70
C LEU A 331 -8.44 21.59 -42.80
N ASN A 332 -9.41 22.00 -43.63
CA ASN A 332 -10.74 21.44 -43.70
C ASN A 332 -11.41 21.36 -42.31
N GLU A 333 -11.21 22.42 -41.50
CA GLU A 333 -11.70 22.56 -40.14
C GLU A 333 -12.91 23.50 -40.04
N ASN A 334 -13.64 23.38 -38.93
CA ASN A 334 -14.78 24.24 -38.68
C ASN A 334 -14.32 25.70 -38.47
N THR A 335 -14.86 26.62 -39.27
CA THR A 335 -14.52 28.05 -39.21
C THR A 335 -14.78 28.67 -37.84
N ASP A 336 -15.80 28.23 -37.10
CA ASP A 336 -16.10 28.70 -35.74
C ASP A 336 -15.01 28.28 -34.74
N PHE A 337 -14.47 27.08 -34.90
CA PHE A 337 -13.35 26.59 -34.09
C PHE A 337 -12.08 27.40 -34.33
N VAL A 338 -11.74 27.64 -35.59
CA VAL A 338 -10.57 28.47 -35.97
C VAL A 338 -10.73 29.89 -35.44
N ASN A 339 -11.91 30.52 -35.61
CA ASN A 339 -12.20 31.86 -35.12
C ASN A 339 -12.08 32.00 -33.60
N LYS A 340 -12.49 30.97 -32.84
CA LYS A 340 -12.29 30.98 -31.36
C LYS A 340 -10.82 30.97 -31.00
N ILE A 341 -10.00 30.15 -31.65
CA ILE A 341 -8.55 30.14 -31.39
C ILE A 341 -7.94 31.46 -31.76
N TYR A 342 -8.25 32.07 -32.95
CA TYR A 342 -7.76 33.36 -33.37
C TYR A 342 -8.15 34.47 -32.40
N SER A 343 -9.36 34.41 -31.85
CA SER A 343 -9.82 35.37 -30.85
C SER A 343 -9.00 35.31 -29.56
N LEU A 344 -8.66 34.07 -29.11
CA LEU A 344 -7.81 33.86 -27.94
C LEU A 344 -6.36 34.32 -28.20
N CYS A 345 -5.79 33.96 -29.35
CA CYS A 345 -4.46 34.43 -29.73
C CYS A 345 -4.34 35.95 -29.84
N HIS A 346 -5.39 36.66 -30.33
CA HIS A 346 -5.42 38.10 -30.34
C HIS A 346 -5.54 38.71 -28.94
N ALA A 347 -6.33 38.09 -28.07
CA ALA A 347 -6.52 38.57 -26.69
C ALA A 347 -5.28 38.30 -25.81
N HIS A 348 -4.55 37.23 -26.10
CA HIS A 348 -3.42 36.74 -25.30
C HIS A 348 -2.26 36.29 -26.21
N PRO A 349 -1.47 37.26 -26.75
CA PRO A 349 -0.41 36.95 -27.70
C PRO A 349 0.72 36.05 -27.16
N ASP A 350 0.90 36.02 -25.85
CA ASP A 350 1.97 35.27 -25.16
C ASP A 350 1.53 33.88 -24.65
N TRP A 351 0.28 33.48 -24.92
CA TRP A 351 -0.21 32.19 -24.48
C TRP A 351 0.39 31.04 -25.27
N SER A 352 0.70 29.95 -24.54
CA SER A 352 1.10 28.66 -25.14
C SER A 352 -0.11 27.92 -25.74
N ASP A 353 0.16 26.90 -26.55
CA ASP A 353 -0.89 26.03 -27.08
C ASP A 353 -1.71 25.37 -25.95
N GLU A 354 -1.06 25.01 -24.83
CA GLU A 354 -1.72 24.47 -23.65
C GLU A 354 -2.65 25.48 -22.97
N ASP A 355 -2.24 26.75 -22.87
CA ASP A 355 -3.08 27.82 -22.28
C ASP A 355 -4.34 28.04 -23.10
N ILE A 356 -4.18 28.10 -24.43
CA ILE A 356 -5.30 28.25 -25.37
C ILE A 356 -6.24 27.03 -25.29
N TYR A 357 -5.68 25.83 -25.21
CA TYR A 357 -6.43 24.60 -25.10
C TYR A 357 -7.27 24.53 -23.82
N ASN A 358 -6.69 24.92 -22.69
CA ASN A 358 -7.40 24.95 -21.41
C ASN A 358 -8.53 25.99 -21.43
N ALA A 359 -8.31 27.15 -22.02
CA ALA A 359 -9.37 28.17 -22.18
C ALA A 359 -10.53 27.76 -23.10
N LEU A 360 -10.27 26.81 -24.02
CA LEU A 360 -11.31 26.23 -24.86
C LEU A 360 -12.14 25.16 -24.13
N LYS A 361 -11.56 24.52 -23.11
CA LYS A 361 -12.25 23.52 -22.26
C LYS A 361 -13.20 24.15 -21.23
N GLU A 362 -12.91 25.36 -20.76
CA GLU A 362 -13.68 26.03 -19.70
C GLU A 362 -14.98 26.72 -20.19
N LYS A 363 -15.32 26.63 -21.45
CA LYS A 363 -16.52 27.19 -22.06
C LYS A 363 -17.36 26.12 -22.76
#